data_a2b05b0b5e1d0daee0dee8ae044a60ca
#
_entry.id   a2b05b0b5e1d0daee0dee8ae044a60ca
#
_cell.length_a   1.000
_cell.length_b   1.000
_cell.length_c   1.000
_cell.angle_alpha   90.00
_cell.angle_beta   90.00
_cell.angle_gamma   90.00
#
_symmetry.space_group_name_H-M   'P 1'
#
loop_
_entity.id
_entity.type
_entity.pdbx_description
1 polymer ?
#
loop_
_entity_poly.entity_id
_entity_poly.type
_entity_poly.pdbx_seq_one_letter_code
_entity_poly.pdbx_strand_id
1 'polypeptide(L)'
;MLVILALAFLVAVGVGYAVVRDPGPGEAGTTPTARPTPLSEVDVSDRRVPRGPFCAALEQDAIEAALSGPVTRTEHYDSGDRARLASGLTDIAHEYNCGYFAATGAQARAWVFAAPVTRTAALALAREGAGTGCRQLSDAPGFGSPSAASVCRVRPGSATAVTLRGLFGSSWLSCQVSALRGAGTADLVRRAERWCVQVATTVGSRP
;
A
#
# COMPACT_ATOMS: atom_id res chain seq x y z
N MET A 1 38.27 65.32 -58.59
CA MET A 1 38.97 64.23 -57.94
C MET A 1 38.66 64.34 -56.45
N LEU A 2 37.88 63.44 -55.96
CA LEU A 2 37.21 63.46 -54.66
C LEU A 2 38.17 63.15 -53.52
N VAL A 3 38.14 63.97 -52.46
CA VAL A 3 38.73 63.66 -51.17
C VAL A 3 37.53 63.42 -50.21
N ILE A 4 37.39 62.19 -49.77
CA ILE A 4 36.36 61.81 -48.76
C ILE A 4 37.01 61.88 -47.41
N LEU A 5 36.51 62.77 -46.55
CA LEU A 5 36.81 62.84 -45.12
C LEU A 5 36.06 61.72 -44.43
N ALA A 6 36.81 60.88 -43.76
CA ALA A 6 36.22 59.88 -42.85
C ALA A 6 36.22 60.45 -41.42
N LEU A 7 35.03 60.70 -40.88
CA LEU A 7 34.82 61.02 -39.49
C LEU A 7 34.80 59.71 -38.69
N ALA A 8 35.77 59.57 -37.80
CA ALA A 8 35.75 58.43 -36.83
C ALA A 8 34.89 58.79 -35.63
N PHE A 9 33.78 58.11 -35.49
CA PHE A 9 32.95 58.10 -34.26
C PHE A 9 33.47 57.05 -33.30
N LEU A 10 34.11 57.51 -32.22
CA LEU A 10 34.46 56.65 -31.08
C LEU A 10 33.21 56.45 -30.23
N VAL A 11 32.55 55.32 -30.37
CA VAL A 11 31.54 54.86 -29.40
C VAL A 11 32.23 54.05 -28.33
N ALA A 12 32.35 54.62 -27.14
CA ALA A 12 32.80 53.93 -25.99
C ALA A 12 31.66 52.98 -25.49
N VAL A 13 31.76 51.72 -25.86
CA VAL A 13 30.86 50.67 -25.30
C VAL A 13 31.43 50.27 -23.92
N GLY A 14 30.82 50.81 -22.87
CA GLY A 14 31.06 50.33 -21.52
C GLY A 14 30.53 48.90 -21.37
N VAL A 15 31.43 47.92 -21.39
CA VAL A 15 31.10 46.55 -21.05
C VAL A 15 30.98 46.43 -19.54
N GLY A 16 29.75 46.56 -19.02
CA GLY A 16 29.45 46.23 -17.64
C GLY A 16 29.58 44.71 -17.45
N TYR A 17 30.66 44.27 -16.80
CA TYR A 17 30.74 42.89 -16.32
C TYR A 17 29.73 42.69 -15.18
N ALA A 18 28.55 42.21 -15.50
CA ALA A 18 27.69 41.61 -14.51
C ALA A 18 28.35 40.30 -14.07
N VAL A 19 28.95 40.30 -12.88
CA VAL A 19 29.36 39.06 -12.23
C VAL A 19 28.08 38.30 -11.88
N VAL A 20 27.69 37.44 -12.77
CA VAL A 20 26.69 36.40 -12.47
C VAL A 20 27.34 35.49 -11.42
N ARG A 21 26.98 35.74 -10.16
CA ARG A 21 27.26 34.79 -9.09
C ARG A 21 26.49 33.50 -9.46
N ASP A 22 27.20 32.48 -9.92
CA ASP A 22 26.65 31.14 -9.97
C ASP A 22 26.11 30.81 -8.58
N PRO A 23 24.81 30.51 -8.44
CA PRO A 23 24.36 29.88 -7.21
C PRO A 23 25.07 28.54 -7.18
N GLY A 24 26.00 28.37 -6.25
CA GLY A 24 26.67 27.11 -6.00
C GLY A 24 25.62 25.99 -5.97
N PRO A 25 26.01 24.71 -6.22
CA PRO A 25 25.06 23.59 -6.19
C PRO A 25 24.33 23.64 -4.86
N GLY A 26 23.07 24.14 -4.90
CA GLY A 26 22.20 24.12 -3.75
C GLY A 26 22.17 22.68 -3.29
N GLU A 27 22.57 22.43 -2.06
CA GLU A 27 22.32 21.17 -1.40
C GLU A 27 20.87 20.83 -1.71
N ALA A 28 20.68 19.79 -2.53
CA ALA A 28 19.36 19.20 -2.76
C ALA A 28 18.90 18.79 -1.36
N GLY A 29 18.07 19.65 -0.77
CA GLY A 29 17.47 19.38 0.52
C GLY A 29 16.78 18.04 0.39
N THR A 30 17.36 17.01 0.97
CA THR A 30 16.73 15.71 1.12
C THR A 30 15.46 15.98 1.89
N THR A 31 14.34 16.07 1.17
CA THR A 31 13.01 16.11 1.78
C THR A 31 12.96 14.89 2.71
N PRO A 32 12.81 15.09 4.02
CA PRO A 32 12.79 13.96 4.94
C PRO A 32 11.66 13.05 4.51
N THR A 33 12.00 11.85 4.05
CA THR A 33 11.02 10.82 3.71
C THR A 33 10.23 10.57 4.98
N ALA A 34 8.97 10.99 4.99
CA ALA A 34 8.11 10.83 6.16
C ALA A 34 8.13 9.35 6.56
N ARG A 35 8.52 9.08 7.81
CA ARG A 35 8.54 7.72 8.33
C ARG A 35 7.11 7.19 8.29
N PRO A 36 6.85 6.01 7.70
CA PRO A 36 5.51 5.44 7.68
C PRO A 36 4.99 5.30 9.10
N THR A 37 3.77 5.77 9.35
CA THR A 37 3.13 5.63 10.67
C THR A 37 2.95 4.14 10.98
N PRO A 38 3.46 3.65 12.11
CA PRO A 38 3.24 2.26 12.52
C PRO A 38 1.75 2.01 12.79
N LEU A 39 1.29 0.77 12.56
CA LEU A 39 -0.11 0.41 12.82
C LEU A 39 -0.51 0.68 14.28
N SER A 40 0.39 0.52 15.23
CA SER A 40 0.19 0.81 16.66
C SER A 40 -0.11 2.29 16.97
N GLU A 41 0.25 3.20 16.08
CA GLU A 41 0.02 4.64 16.22
C GLU A 41 -1.21 5.11 15.43
N VAL A 42 -1.82 4.23 14.64
CA VAL A 42 -3.02 4.53 13.86
C VAL A 42 -4.24 4.07 14.65
N ASP A 43 -5.06 5.03 15.09
CA ASP A 43 -6.37 4.68 15.60
C ASP A 43 -7.27 4.23 14.43
N VAL A 44 -7.54 2.94 14.41
CA VAL A 44 -8.40 2.32 13.42
C VAL A 44 -9.79 2.00 13.98
N SER A 45 -9.99 2.21 15.28
CA SER A 45 -11.24 1.89 15.99
C SER A 45 -12.40 2.82 15.60
N ASP A 46 -12.08 4.07 15.27
CA ASP A 46 -13.05 5.10 14.85
C ASP A 46 -13.30 5.10 13.31
N ARG A 47 -12.60 4.25 12.57
CA ARG A 47 -12.75 4.19 11.11
C ARG A 47 -13.87 3.27 10.69
N ARG A 48 -14.57 3.69 9.64
CA ARG A 48 -15.57 2.86 8.96
C ARG A 48 -15.04 2.52 7.57
N VAL A 49 -14.94 1.23 7.28
CA VAL A 49 -14.58 0.75 5.95
C VAL A 49 -15.87 0.55 5.14
N PRO A 50 -16.04 1.18 3.97
CA PRO A 50 -17.20 0.97 3.13
C PRO A 50 -17.24 -0.48 2.64
N ARG A 51 -18.45 -1.02 2.54
CA ARG A 51 -18.72 -2.34 1.95
C ARG A 51 -19.07 -2.17 0.47
N GLY A 52 -18.06 -1.93 -0.34
CA GLY A 52 -18.17 -1.67 -1.77
C GLY A 52 -16.81 -1.74 -2.45
N PRO A 53 -16.76 -1.54 -3.77
CA PRO A 53 -15.52 -1.48 -4.52
C PRO A 53 -14.60 -0.40 -3.97
N PHE A 54 -13.32 -0.73 -3.78
CA PHE A 54 -12.34 0.20 -3.20
C PHE A 54 -10.96 0.19 -3.88
N CYS A 55 -10.75 -0.68 -4.85
CA CYS A 55 -9.45 -0.86 -5.48
C CYS A 55 -8.90 0.43 -6.12
N ALA A 56 -9.79 1.24 -6.70
CA ALA A 56 -9.42 2.51 -7.35
C ALA A 56 -8.98 3.61 -6.35
N ALA A 57 -9.27 3.44 -5.06
CA ALA A 57 -8.87 4.38 -4.02
C ALA A 57 -7.47 4.10 -3.45
N LEU A 58 -6.87 2.96 -3.80
CA LEU A 58 -5.56 2.56 -3.30
C LEU A 58 -4.45 3.18 -4.15
N GLU A 59 -3.49 3.82 -3.49
CA GLU A 59 -2.41 4.52 -4.17
C GLU A 59 -1.32 3.56 -4.67
N GLN A 60 -0.81 3.85 -5.88
CA GLN A 60 0.19 3.02 -6.55
C GLN A 60 1.47 2.84 -5.71
N ASP A 61 1.98 3.92 -5.11
CA ASP A 61 3.20 3.88 -4.29
C ASP A 61 3.03 2.97 -3.06
N ALA A 62 1.85 2.97 -2.44
CA ALA A 62 1.55 2.11 -1.31
C ALA A 62 1.50 0.63 -1.71
N ILE A 63 0.93 0.35 -2.88
CA ILE A 63 0.88 -0.99 -3.44
C ILE A 63 2.30 -1.49 -3.75
N GLU A 64 3.13 -0.68 -4.42
CA GLU A 64 4.50 -1.04 -4.77
C GLU A 64 5.40 -1.21 -3.54
N ALA A 65 5.20 -0.38 -2.52
CA ALA A 65 5.87 -0.55 -1.23
C ALA A 65 5.51 -1.88 -0.54
N ALA A 66 4.24 -2.30 -0.61
CA ALA A 66 3.80 -3.59 -0.09
C ALA A 66 4.41 -4.76 -0.86
N LEU A 67 4.55 -4.64 -2.17
CA LEU A 67 5.15 -5.64 -3.04
C LEU A 67 6.69 -5.66 -2.97
N SER A 68 7.34 -4.57 -2.53
CA SER A 68 8.77 -4.29 -2.70
C SER A 68 9.20 -4.33 -4.17
N GLY A 69 8.38 -3.73 -5.04
CA GLY A 69 8.63 -3.67 -6.47
C GLY A 69 7.40 -3.29 -7.28
N PRO A 70 7.56 -3.09 -8.60
CA PRO A 70 6.49 -2.63 -9.45
C PRO A 70 5.38 -3.67 -9.60
N VAL A 71 4.15 -3.17 -9.78
CA VAL A 71 2.98 -4.00 -10.09
C VAL A 71 3.11 -4.52 -11.53
N THR A 72 2.97 -5.81 -11.72
CA THR A 72 2.95 -6.44 -13.03
C THR A 72 1.58 -7.00 -13.43
N ARG A 73 0.71 -7.23 -12.45
CA ARG A 73 -0.64 -7.73 -12.66
C ARG A 73 -1.55 -7.29 -11.52
N THR A 74 -2.79 -6.97 -11.86
CA THR A 74 -3.86 -6.68 -10.91
C THR A 74 -5.00 -7.67 -11.09
N GLU A 75 -5.69 -7.98 -10.01
CA GLU A 75 -6.94 -8.73 -10.00
C GLU A 75 -7.91 -8.01 -9.07
N HIS A 76 -9.16 -7.96 -9.46
CA HIS A 76 -10.23 -7.49 -8.58
C HIS A 76 -11.50 -8.26 -8.90
N TYR A 77 -12.37 -8.35 -7.93
CA TYR A 77 -13.76 -8.77 -8.12
C TYR A 77 -14.62 -8.07 -7.08
N ASP A 78 -15.87 -7.90 -7.42
CA ASP A 78 -16.90 -7.33 -6.58
C ASP A 78 -17.88 -8.41 -6.07
N SER A 79 -18.63 -8.08 -5.04
CA SER A 79 -19.66 -8.97 -4.54
C SER A 79 -20.72 -9.24 -5.62
N GLY A 80 -21.00 -10.51 -5.86
CA GLY A 80 -21.87 -10.97 -6.94
C GLY A 80 -21.14 -11.46 -8.19
N ASP A 81 -19.86 -11.14 -8.33
CA ASP A 81 -19.04 -11.61 -9.44
C ASP A 81 -18.74 -13.12 -9.31
N ARG A 82 -18.50 -13.75 -10.46
CA ARG A 82 -17.94 -15.11 -10.47
C ARG A 82 -16.42 -15.02 -10.25
N ALA A 83 -15.98 -15.39 -9.07
CA ALA A 83 -14.58 -15.37 -8.68
C ALA A 83 -13.98 -16.77 -8.62
N ARG A 84 -12.70 -16.88 -9.00
CA ARG A 84 -11.93 -18.12 -8.84
C ARG A 84 -11.29 -18.14 -7.46
N LEU A 85 -11.76 -19.02 -6.60
CA LEU A 85 -11.25 -19.19 -5.25
C LEU A 85 -9.91 -19.95 -5.22
N ALA A 86 -9.22 -19.90 -4.10
CA ALA A 86 -7.89 -20.49 -3.92
C ALA A 86 -7.82 -22.01 -4.20
N SER A 87 -8.93 -22.73 -4.06
CA SER A 87 -9.08 -24.15 -4.40
C SER A 87 -9.21 -24.43 -5.89
N GLY A 88 -9.27 -23.38 -6.73
CA GLY A 88 -9.62 -23.48 -8.15
C GLY A 88 -11.12 -23.59 -8.43
N LEU A 89 -11.95 -23.64 -7.39
CA LEU A 89 -13.39 -23.55 -7.50
C LEU A 89 -13.80 -22.16 -7.98
N THR A 90 -14.75 -22.07 -8.89
CA THR A 90 -15.40 -20.83 -9.28
C THR A 90 -16.74 -20.72 -8.57
N ASP A 91 -16.95 -19.66 -7.83
CA ASP A 91 -18.18 -19.40 -7.07
C ASP A 91 -18.54 -17.92 -7.11
N ILE A 92 -19.70 -17.57 -6.59
CA ILE A 92 -20.12 -16.17 -6.46
C ILE A 92 -19.38 -15.54 -5.28
N ALA A 93 -18.74 -14.40 -5.54
CA ALA A 93 -18.04 -13.65 -4.50
C ALA A 93 -19.03 -13.02 -3.50
N HIS A 94 -18.72 -13.14 -2.23
CA HIS A 94 -19.42 -12.48 -1.12
C HIS A 94 -18.58 -11.38 -0.47
N GLU A 95 -17.60 -10.89 -1.22
CA GLU A 95 -16.65 -9.88 -0.77
C GLU A 95 -16.19 -9.01 -1.96
N TYR A 96 -15.61 -7.86 -1.65
CA TYR A 96 -14.88 -7.01 -2.59
C TYR A 96 -13.40 -7.28 -2.42
N ASN A 97 -12.69 -7.56 -3.49
CA ASN A 97 -11.27 -7.93 -3.46
C ASN A 97 -10.41 -7.07 -4.36
N CYS A 98 -9.23 -6.71 -3.88
CA CYS A 98 -8.15 -6.13 -4.66
C CYS A 98 -6.89 -6.99 -4.50
N GLY A 99 -6.28 -7.40 -5.58
CA GLY A 99 -5.05 -8.17 -5.62
C GLY A 99 -4.03 -7.57 -6.57
N TYR A 100 -2.80 -7.41 -6.08
CA TYR A 100 -1.67 -6.85 -6.80
C TYR A 100 -0.50 -7.81 -6.74
N PHE A 101 0.21 -7.95 -7.86
CA PHE A 101 1.26 -8.96 -8.03
C PHE A 101 2.49 -8.33 -8.64
N ALA A 102 3.66 -8.68 -8.13
CA ALA A 102 4.95 -8.33 -8.70
C ALA A 102 5.58 -9.51 -9.46
N ALA A 103 6.49 -9.22 -10.38
CA ALA A 103 7.25 -10.24 -11.11
C ALA A 103 8.06 -11.17 -10.18
N THR A 104 8.44 -10.69 -8.98
CA THR A 104 9.11 -11.46 -7.94
C THR A 104 8.23 -12.54 -7.30
N GLY A 105 6.93 -12.57 -7.63
CA GLY A 105 5.93 -13.44 -7.00
C GLY A 105 5.38 -12.89 -5.68
N ALA A 106 5.80 -11.69 -5.27
CA ALA A 106 5.18 -11.00 -4.14
C ALA A 106 3.74 -10.61 -4.48
N GLN A 107 2.87 -10.63 -3.47
CA GLN A 107 1.45 -10.27 -3.62
C GLN A 107 1.03 -9.38 -2.46
N ALA A 108 0.19 -8.38 -2.76
CA ALA A 108 -0.54 -7.58 -1.79
C ALA A 108 -2.03 -7.71 -2.09
N ARG A 109 -2.81 -8.07 -1.09
CA ARG A 109 -4.26 -8.26 -1.24
C ARG A 109 -5.01 -7.56 -0.13
N ALA A 110 -6.22 -7.12 -0.44
CA ALA A 110 -7.16 -6.62 0.55
C ALA A 110 -8.58 -7.02 0.14
N TRP A 111 -9.42 -7.35 1.12
CA TRP A 111 -10.83 -7.67 0.86
C TRP A 111 -11.74 -7.31 2.02
N VAL A 112 -12.96 -6.91 1.68
CA VAL A 112 -14.01 -6.50 2.60
C VAL A 112 -15.23 -7.37 2.38
N PHE A 113 -15.77 -7.95 3.43
CA PHE A 113 -17.01 -8.72 3.34
C PHE A 113 -18.17 -7.83 2.90
N ALA A 114 -18.96 -8.30 1.94
CA ALA A 114 -20.13 -7.59 1.43
C ALA A 114 -21.27 -7.54 2.45
N ALA A 115 -21.49 -8.63 3.18
CA ALA A 115 -22.47 -8.69 4.25
C ALA A 115 -21.95 -7.97 5.52
N PRO A 116 -22.85 -7.32 6.30
CA PRO A 116 -22.50 -6.79 7.62
C PRO A 116 -22.03 -7.93 8.54
N VAL A 117 -20.97 -7.66 9.29
CA VAL A 117 -20.43 -8.59 10.28
C VAL A 117 -20.71 -8.06 11.68
N THR A 118 -21.42 -8.84 12.49
CA THR A 118 -21.65 -8.52 13.89
C THR A 118 -20.38 -8.72 14.71
N ARG A 119 -20.29 -8.07 15.88
CA ARG A 119 -19.16 -8.29 16.78
C ARG A 119 -19.00 -9.75 17.21
N THR A 120 -20.10 -10.48 17.41
CA THR A 120 -20.07 -11.93 17.74
C THR A 120 -19.49 -12.75 16.59
N ALA A 121 -19.91 -12.50 15.34
CA ALA A 121 -19.36 -13.14 14.17
C ALA A 121 -17.87 -12.79 13.98
N ALA A 122 -17.49 -11.53 14.19
CA ALA A 122 -16.10 -11.09 14.10
C ALA A 122 -15.20 -11.77 15.15
N LEU A 123 -15.68 -12.00 16.35
CA LEU A 123 -14.97 -12.78 17.38
C LEU A 123 -14.75 -14.24 16.97
N ALA A 124 -15.71 -14.85 16.28
CA ALA A 124 -15.56 -16.20 15.72
C ALA A 124 -14.52 -16.20 14.59
N LEU A 125 -14.63 -15.25 13.62
CA LEU A 125 -13.67 -15.08 12.53
C LEU A 125 -12.24 -14.81 13.02
N ALA A 126 -12.07 -14.07 14.11
CA ALA A 126 -10.77 -13.82 14.70
C ALA A 126 -10.15 -15.09 15.32
N ARG A 127 -10.97 -15.95 15.95
CA ARG A 127 -10.49 -17.22 16.51
C ARG A 127 -10.14 -18.26 15.43
N GLU A 128 -10.91 -18.30 14.36
CA GLU A 128 -10.69 -19.19 13.21
C GLU A 128 -9.49 -18.75 12.35
N GLY A 129 -8.94 -17.59 12.61
CA GLY A 129 -7.97 -16.90 11.79
C GLY A 129 -6.63 -17.58 11.53
N ALA A 130 -6.35 -18.71 12.17
CA ALA A 130 -5.19 -19.53 11.90
C ALA A 130 -5.64 -20.87 11.30
N GLY A 131 -5.86 -20.92 9.99
CA GLY A 131 -6.09 -22.18 9.27
C GLY A 131 -4.87 -23.10 9.33
N THR A 132 -5.02 -24.30 8.77
CA THR A 132 -3.93 -25.28 8.69
C THR A 132 -2.69 -24.67 8.03
N GLY A 133 -1.52 -24.81 8.68
CA GLY A 133 -0.26 -24.23 8.20
C GLY A 133 -0.04 -22.76 8.58
N CYS A 134 -0.92 -22.18 9.38
CA CYS A 134 -0.80 -20.82 9.89
C CYS A 134 -0.45 -20.79 11.38
N ARG A 135 0.24 -19.74 11.77
CA ARG A 135 0.51 -19.41 13.18
C ARG A 135 -0.09 -18.02 13.46
N GLN A 136 -0.80 -17.91 14.55
CA GLN A 136 -1.29 -16.61 15.01
C GLN A 136 -0.12 -15.74 15.50
N LEU A 137 -0.21 -14.45 15.24
CA LEU A 137 0.73 -13.42 15.71
C LEU A 137 0.07 -12.71 16.89
N SER A 138 0.42 -13.11 18.11
CA SER A 138 -0.13 -12.53 19.35
C SER A 138 0.31 -11.09 19.59
N ASP A 139 1.50 -10.74 19.08
CA ASP A 139 2.14 -9.45 19.32
C ASP A 139 1.89 -8.44 18.21
N ALA A 140 1.08 -8.80 17.21
CA ALA A 140 0.72 -7.87 16.14
C ALA A 140 -0.21 -6.77 16.69
N PRO A 141 0.03 -5.50 16.31
CA PRO A 141 -0.85 -4.41 16.72
C PRO A 141 -2.28 -4.63 16.20
N GLY A 142 -3.26 -4.13 16.96
CA GLY A 142 -4.67 -4.27 16.61
C GLY A 142 -4.99 -3.63 15.25
N PHE A 143 -5.81 -4.32 14.47
CA PHE A 143 -6.30 -3.87 13.18
C PHE A 143 -7.83 -3.99 13.14
N GLY A 144 -8.52 -2.95 13.58
CA GLY A 144 -9.93 -3.01 13.91
C GLY A 144 -10.20 -3.67 15.27
N SER A 145 -11.46 -3.90 15.64
CA SER A 145 -11.84 -4.49 16.93
C SER A 145 -13.12 -5.31 16.87
N PRO A 146 -13.07 -6.66 17.05
CA PRO A 146 -11.89 -7.49 17.30
C PRO A 146 -10.98 -7.61 16.09
N SER A 147 -9.73 -8.04 16.31
CA SER A 147 -8.73 -8.23 15.27
C SER A 147 -7.99 -9.56 15.44
N ALA A 148 -7.38 -10.01 14.34
CA ALA A 148 -6.49 -11.17 14.32
C ALA A 148 -5.36 -10.95 13.30
N ALA A 149 -4.19 -11.47 13.62
CA ALA A 149 -3.05 -11.51 12.72
C ALA A 149 -2.49 -12.93 12.63
N SER A 150 -2.08 -13.34 11.44
CA SER A 150 -1.52 -14.66 11.22
C SER A 150 -0.40 -14.65 10.18
N VAL A 151 0.54 -15.57 10.34
CA VAL A 151 1.54 -15.91 9.34
C VAL A 151 1.30 -17.33 8.86
N CYS A 152 1.19 -17.51 7.55
CA CYS A 152 0.86 -18.78 6.91
C CYS A 152 1.93 -19.16 5.90
N ARG A 153 2.20 -20.45 5.76
CA ARG A 153 2.89 -20.98 4.59
C ARG A 153 1.85 -21.27 3.50
N VAL A 154 1.98 -20.56 2.40
CA VAL A 154 1.07 -20.71 1.24
C VAL A 154 1.73 -21.67 0.27
N ARG A 155 1.15 -22.87 0.13
CA ARG A 155 1.68 -24.04 -0.61
C ARG A 155 2.96 -24.63 0.00
N PRO A 156 3.18 -25.96 -0.11
CA PRO A 156 4.38 -26.57 0.42
C PRO A 156 5.63 -25.93 -0.17
N GLY A 157 6.25 -25.10 0.63
CA GLY A 157 7.59 -24.62 0.40
C GLY A 157 7.77 -23.37 -0.47
N SER A 158 6.73 -22.65 -0.94
CA SER A 158 6.95 -21.61 -1.95
C SER A 158 6.72 -20.16 -1.50
N ALA A 159 5.81 -19.89 -0.60
CA ALA A 159 5.55 -18.53 -0.14
C ALA A 159 5.17 -18.47 1.35
N THR A 160 5.45 -17.32 1.97
CA THR A 160 4.95 -16.96 3.29
C THR A 160 3.99 -15.81 3.12
N ALA A 161 2.83 -15.85 3.77
CA ALA A 161 1.85 -14.79 3.79
C ALA A 161 1.61 -14.31 5.22
N VAL A 162 1.54 -13.01 5.40
CA VAL A 162 1.09 -12.36 6.63
C VAL A 162 -0.25 -11.71 6.35
N THR A 163 -1.24 -12.03 7.18
CA THR A 163 -2.60 -11.51 7.06
C THR A 163 -3.00 -10.83 8.35
N LEU A 164 -3.49 -9.59 8.23
CA LEU A 164 -4.18 -8.88 9.31
C LEU A 164 -5.65 -8.75 8.95
N ARG A 165 -6.52 -8.89 9.93
CA ARG A 165 -7.98 -8.78 9.75
C ARG A 165 -8.63 -8.19 10.98
N GLY A 166 -9.74 -7.50 10.77
CA GLY A 166 -10.46 -6.89 11.87
C GLY A 166 -11.79 -6.28 11.49
N LEU A 167 -12.57 -5.95 12.51
CA LEU A 167 -13.86 -5.33 12.39
C LEU A 167 -13.75 -3.81 12.50
N PHE A 168 -14.25 -3.12 11.47
CA PHE A 168 -14.38 -1.66 11.36
C PHE A 168 -15.86 -1.30 11.24
N GLY A 169 -16.47 -0.89 12.35
CA GLY A 169 -17.90 -0.74 12.40
C GLY A 169 -18.62 -2.08 12.18
N SER A 170 -19.28 -2.24 11.03
CA SER A 170 -19.89 -3.52 10.61
C SER A 170 -19.15 -4.19 9.43
N SER A 171 -17.97 -3.71 9.06
CA SER A 171 -17.19 -4.21 7.94
C SER A 171 -16.03 -5.05 8.42
N TRP A 172 -15.95 -6.32 7.98
CA TRP A 172 -14.79 -7.15 8.20
C TRP A 172 -13.79 -6.94 7.07
N LEU A 173 -12.67 -6.30 7.41
CA LEU A 173 -11.58 -6.02 6.49
C LEU A 173 -10.44 -7.01 6.72
N SER A 174 -9.90 -7.53 5.65
CA SER A 174 -8.71 -8.37 5.66
C SER A 174 -7.70 -7.83 4.66
N CYS A 175 -6.43 -7.82 5.03
CA CYS A 175 -5.35 -7.48 4.13
C CYS A 175 -4.16 -8.41 4.34
N GLN A 176 -3.44 -8.68 3.25
CA GLN A 176 -2.40 -9.68 3.22
C GLN A 176 -1.22 -9.21 2.37
N VAL A 177 -0.02 -9.51 2.83
CA VAL A 177 1.19 -9.46 2.00
C VAL A 177 1.83 -10.84 2.00
N SER A 178 2.20 -11.33 0.82
CA SER A 178 2.94 -12.58 0.69
C SER A 178 4.18 -12.39 -0.19
N ALA A 179 5.20 -13.19 0.08
CA ALA A 179 6.40 -13.23 -0.74
C ALA A 179 6.91 -14.66 -0.87
N LEU A 180 7.64 -14.94 -1.95
CA LEU A 180 8.35 -16.18 -2.13
C LEU A 180 9.47 -16.33 -1.09
N ARG A 181 10.08 -17.51 -1.02
CA ARG A 181 11.20 -17.81 -0.12
C ARG A 181 12.30 -16.76 -0.20
N GLY A 182 12.84 -16.37 0.97
CA GLY A 182 13.92 -15.41 1.10
C GLY A 182 13.54 -14.13 1.82
N ALA A 183 12.26 -13.75 1.82
CA ALA A 183 11.78 -12.66 2.68
C ALA A 183 11.71 -13.15 4.14
N GLY A 184 12.39 -12.46 5.05
CA GLY A 184 12.30 -12.75 6.47
C GLY A 184 10.89 -12.49 6.99
N THR A 185 10.39 -13.36 7.89
CA THR A 185 9.03 -13.20 8.46
C THR A 185 8.83 -11.82 9.09
N ALA A 186 9.83 -11.30 9.80
CA ALA A 186 9.75 -9.98 10.42
C ALA A 186 9.62 -8.84 9.38
N ASP A 187 10.28 -8.95 8.24
CA ASP A 187 10.12 -7.99 7.15
C ASP A 187 8.72 -8.05 6.56
N LEU A 188 8.23 -9.25 6.34
CA LEU A 188 6.90 -9.47 5.79
C LEU A 188 5.80 -8.94 6.73
N VAL A 189 5.98 -9.11 8.05
CA VAL A 189 5.07 -8.52 9.07
C VAL A 189 5.06 -7.00 8.95
N ARG A 190 6.22 -6.35 8.94
CA ARG A 190 6.29 -4.88 8.78
C ARG A 190 5.67 -4.38 7.48
N ARG A 191 5.84 -5.12 6.38
CA ARG A 191 5.21 -4.77 5.09
C ARG A 191 3.70 -4.93 5.15
N ALA A 192 3.21 -6.02 5.75
CA ALA A 192 1.79 -6.26 5.93
C ALA A 192 1.14 -5.19 6.83
N GLU A 193 1.78 -4.81 7.92
CA GLU A 193 1.31 -3.73 8.79
C GLU A 193 1.17 -2.41 8.03
N ARG A 194 2.21 -1.99 7.29
CA ARG A 194 2.15 -0.76 6.47
C ARG A 194 1.07 -0.84 5.40
N TRP A 195 0.98 -1.97 4.72
CA TRP A 195 -0.07 -2.20 3.74
C TRP A 195 -1.46 -2.08 4.34
N CYS A 196 -1.70 -2.71 5.47
CA CYS A 196 -2.99 -2.69 6.16
C CYS A 196 -3.34 -1.29 6.68
N VAL A 197 -2.35 -0.52 7.16
CA VAL A 197 -2.54 0.90 7.50
C VAL A 197 -3.00 1.68 6.27
N GLN A 198 -2.30 1.54 5.15
CA GLN A 198 -2.68 2.24 3.92
C GLN A 198 -4.07 1.86 3.45
N VAL A 199 -4.40 0.56 3.42
CA VAL A 199 -5.75 0.12 3.07
C VAL A 199 -6.78 0.75 4.00
N ALA A 200 -6.63 0.64 5.32
CA ALA A 200 -7.60 1.15 6.27
C ALA A 200 -7.71 2.68 6.27
N THR A 201 -6.60 3.40 6.04
CA THR A 201 -6.61 4.87 6.02
C THR A 201 -7.11 5.44 4.69
N THR A 202 -6.81 4.77 3.57
CA THR A 202 -7.25 5.21 2.24
C THR A 202 -8.75 4.95 2.04
N VAL A 203 -9.22 3.76 2.43
CA VAL A 203 -10.63 3.38 2.23
C VAL A 203 -11.52 3.72 3.43
N GLY A 204 -10.91 3.87 4.62
CA GLY A 204 -11.65 4.20 5.83
C GLY A 204 -12.03 5.67 5.87
N SER A 205 -13.32 5.99 5.89
CA SER A 205 -13.80 7.32 6.25
C SER A 205 -13.89 7.44 7.77
N ARG A 206 -13.59 8.64 8.30
CA ARG A 206 -14.05 8.98 9.65
C ARG A 206 -15.57 9.24 9.61
N PRO A 207 -16.31 8.88 10.65
CA PRO A 207 -17.73 9.15 10.75
C PRO A 207 -18.04 10.66 10.73
#